data_ba96968d12c162d61ae999d0fe28b25b
#
_entry.id   ba96968d12c162d61ae999d0fe28b25b
#
_cell.length_a   1.000
_cell.length_b   1.000
_cell.length_c   1.000
_cell.angle_alpha   90.00
_cell.angle_beta   90.00
_cell.angle_gamma   90.00
#
_symmetry.space_group_name_H-M   'P 1'
#
loop_
_entity.id
_entity.type
_entity.pdbx_description
1 polymer ?
#
loop_
_entity_poly.entity_id
_entity_poly.type
_entity_poly.pdbx_seq_one_letter_code
_entity_poly.pdbx_strand_id
1 'polypeptide(L)'
;TKGIIHRDIKPSNILVSTQDGKPHTKVIDFGIAKATASKLTEKTLFTEHRQLIGTPEYMSPEQAEGNLDIDTRTDVYSLGVLLYELLTGTTPFSSNELRSAAYAEIQRIIREVEPPKPSTRISANTDTIASIAAKRHTEPKRLGVIVRGELDWIVMKALEKDRQRRYETANGLGMDIRRYLSGEAVLAAPPSNAYRFKKMIRRNKGPVAAGSAMAAVLVLGLVGTSVGLFRAERARAGE
;
A
#
# COMPACT_ATOMS: atom_id res chain seq x y z
N THR A 1 -13.61 -16.02 9.29
CA THR A 1 -12.14 -15.98 9.53
C THR A 1 -11.87 -16.57 10.91
N LYS A 2 -10.96 -17.56 10.99
CA LYS A 2 -10.69 -18.29 12.25
C LYS A 2 -9.80 -17.51 13.24
N GLY A 3 -9.53 -16.22 13.01
CA GLY A 3 -8.72 -15.39 13.92
C GLY A 3 -7.29 -15.87 14.17
N ILE A 4 -6.74 -16.68 13.26
CA ILE A 4 -5.37 -17.18 13.39
C ILE A 4 -4.40 -16.07 13.03
N ILE A 5 -3.45 -15.78 13.89
CA ILE A 5 -2.38 -14.80 13.73
C ILE A 5 -1.09 -15.56 13.43
N HIS A 6 -0.39 -15.17 12.35
CA HIS A 6 0.86 -15.83 11.95
C HIS A 6 2.07 -15.39 12.79
N ARG A 7 2.18 -14.09 13.10
CA ARG A 7 3.20 -13.44 13.94
C ARG A 7 4.65 -13.44 13.41
N ASP A 8 4.92 -14.07 12.27
CA ASP A 8 6.28 -14.14 11.68
C ASP A 8 6.23 -14.13 10.15
N ILE A 9 5.45 -13.22 9.56
CA ILE A 9 5.39 -13.04 8.11
C ILE A 9 6.66 -12.35 7.63
N LYS A 10 7.41 -13.03 6.75
CA LYS A 10 8.67 -12.57 6.14
C LYS A 10 8.95 -13.40 4.88
N PRO A 11 9.86 -12.95 3.98
CA PRO A 11 10.13 -13.67 2.73
C PRO A 11 10.52 -15.13 2.90
N SER A 12 11.32 -15.48 3.93
CA SER A 12 11.75 -16.86 4.19
C SER A 12 10.60 -17.80 4.55
N ASN A 13 9.46 -17.28 5.01
CA ASN A 13 8.26 -18.04 5.37
C ASN A 13 7.20 -18.02 4.26
N ILE A 14 7.56 -17.58 3.05
CA ILE A 14 6.66 -17.53 1.89
C ILE A 14 7.30 -18.34 0.76
N LEU A 15 6.69 -19.47 0.45
CA LEU A 15 7.07 -20.27 -0.69
C LEU A 15 6.28 -19.84 -1.93
N VAL A 16 6.98 -19.67 -3.05
CA VAL A 16 6.36 -19.37 -4.35
C VAL A 16 6.67 -20.53 -5.28
N SER A 17 5.64 -21.15 -5.80
CA SER A 17 5.71 -22.20 -6.81
C SER A 17 4.94 -21.79 -8.05
N THR A 18 5.21 -22.41 -9.18
CA THR A 18 4.42 -22.24 -10.40
C THR A 18 3.58 -23.48 -10.60
N GLN A 19 2.26 -23.34 -10.69
CA GLN A 19 1.32 -24.40 -10.98
C GLN A 19 0.46 -23.94 -12.17
N ASP A 20 0.42 -24.71 -13.23
CA ASP A 20 -0.29 -24.40 -14.49
C ASP A 20 0.07 -23.01 -15.07
N GLY A 21 1.36 -22.64 -15.01
CA GLY A 21 1.86 -21.34 -15.48
C GLY A 21 1.48 -20.14 -14.60
N LYS A 22 0.81 -20.37 -13.45
CA LYS A 22 0.42 -19.32 -12.51
C LYS A 22 1.22 -19.40 -11.21
N PRO A 23 1.61 -18.25 -10.63
CA PRO A 23 2.29 -18.24 -9.34
C PRO A 23 1.31 -18.67 -8.23
N HIS A 24 1.76 -19.65 -7.44
CA HIS A 24 1.09 -20.13 -6.26
C HIS A 24 1.92 -19.81 -5.03
N THR A 25 1.35 -19.07 -4.09
CA THR A 25 2.03 -18.70 -2.85
C THR A 25 1.51 -19.54 -1.69
N LYS A 26 2.44 -20.03 -0.83
CA LYS A 26 2.13 -20.77 0.39
C LYS A 26 2.90 -20.15 1.55
N VAL A 27 2.20 -19.77 2.59
CA VAL A 27 2.80 -19.28 3.84
C VAL A 27 3.03 -20.48 4.75
N ILE A 28 4.24 -20.57 5.31
CA ILE A 28 4.70 -21.66 6.19
C ILE A 28 5.19 -21.06 7.52
N ASP A 29 5.45 -21.91 8.50
CA ASP A 29 6.05 -21.57 9.79
C ASP A 29 5.27 -20.50 10.58
N PHE A 30 4.05 -20.86 10.98
CA PHE A 30 3.30 -20.05 11.93
C PHE A 30 4.12 -19.85 13.20
N GLY A 31 4.26 -18.62 13.66
CA GLY A 31 5.07 -18.23 14.83
C GLY A 31 4.51 -18.72 16.16
N ILE A 32 4.13 -20.01 16.25
CA ILE A 32 3.54 -20.65 17.44
C ILE A 32 4.48 -20.57 18.64
N ALA A 33 5.78 -20.74 18.42
CA ALA A 33 6.79 -20.62 19.45
C ALA A 33 6.85 -19.21 20.06
N LYS A 34 6.57 -18.17 19.26
CA LYS A 34 6.45 -16.76 19.73
C LYS A 34 5.15 -16.52 20.50
N ALA A 35 4.12 -17.33 20.28
CA ALA A 35 2.83 -17.22 20.98
C ALA A 35 2.89 -17.83 22.39
N THR A 36 3.71 -18.87 22.60
CA THR A 36 3.86 -19.56 23.89
C THR A 36 4.90 -18.91 24.80
N ALA A 37 5.85 -18.16 24.24
CA ALA A 37 6.79 -17.35 25.02
C ALA A 37 6.08 -16.08 25.53
N SER A 38 5.33 -16.22 26.62
CA SER A 38 4.46 -15.18 27.19
C SER A 38 5.18 -13.94 27.75
N LYS A 39 6.50 -13.85 27.64
CA LYS A 39 7.31 -12.64 27.83
C LYS A 39 8.52 -12.74 26.91
N LEU A 40 8.55 -11.95 25.83
CA LEU A 40 9.77 -11.63 25.14
C LEU A 40 10.63 -10.78 26.10
N THR A 41 11.32 -11.46 27.01
CA THR A 41 12.34 -10.82 27.84
C THR A 41 13.58 -10.60 26.97
N GLU A 42 14.45 -9.65 27.34
CA GLU A 42 15.76 -9.46 26.70
C GLU A 42 16.49 -10.81 26.46
N LYS A 43 16.37 -11.74 27.43
CA LYS A 43 16.92 -13.10 27.33
C LYS A 43 16.34 -13.95 26.20
N THR A 44 15.09 -13.74 25.82
CA THR A 44 14.41 -14.53 24.77
C THR A 44 14.71 -13.99 23.36
N LEU A 45 15.11 -12.72 23.27
CA LEU A 45 15.45 -12.07 21.99
C LEU A 45 16.96 -12.10 21.70
N PHE A 46 17.80 -12.30 22.73
CA PHE A 46 19.25 -12.43 22.57
C PHE A 46 19.72 -13.81 23.06
N THR A 47 20.54 -14.46 22.25
CA THR A 47 21.35 -15.61 22.73
C THR A 47 22.43 -15.10 23.69
N GLU A 48 23.12 -16.04 24.40
CA GLU A 48 24.29 -15.73 25.26
C GLU A 48 25.36 -14.87 24.56
N HIS A 49 25.36 -14.81 23.24
CA HIS A 49 26.27 -14.01 22.41
C HIS A 49 25.67 -12.67 21.97
N ARG A 50 24.62 -12.15 22.61
CA ARG A 50 23.92 -10.89 22.25
C ARG A 50 23.46 -10.80 20.80
N GLN A 51 23.20 -11.92 20.15
CA GLN A 51 22.62 -11.93 18.80
C GLN A 51 21.10 -11.87 18.91
N LEU A 52 20.51 -10.91 18.21
CA LEU A 52 19.07 -10.75 18.12
C LEU A 52 18.45 -11.97 17.46
N ILE A 53 17.60 -12.73 18.18
CA ILE A 53 16.89 -13.88 17.64
C ILE A 53 15.68 -13.39 16.85
N GLY A 54 15.71 -13.54 15.54
CA GLY A 54 14.60 -13.19 14.65
C GLY A 54 14.98 -12.16 13.60
N THR A 55 13.96 -11.64 12.94
CA THR A 55 14.07 -10.70 11.83
C THR A 55 13.29 -9.43 12.23
N PRO A 56 13.93 -8.50 13.00
CA PRO A 56 13.25 -7.33 13.58
C PRO A 56 12.67 -6.40 12.51
N GLU A 57 13.19 -6.48 11.29
CA GLU A 57 12.77 -5.67 10.14
C GLU A 57 11.28 -5.82 9.80
N TYR A 58 10.67 -6.99 10.12
CA TYR A 58 9.25 -7.29 9.85
C TYR A 58 8.37 -7.22 11.10
N MET A 59 8.98 -6.92 12.25
CA MET A 59 8.29 -6.87 13.54
C MET A 59 7.36 -5.66 13.62
N SER A 60 6.13 -5.87 14.09
CA SER A 60 5.20 -4.79 14.31
C SER A 60 5.52 -4.00 15.61
N PRO A 61 5.06 -2.76 15.74
CA PRO A 61 5.22 -1.95 16.97
C PRO A 61 4.79 -2.69 18.24
N GLU A 62 3.62 -3.32 18.23
CA GLU A 62 3.07 -4.06 19.36
C GLU A 62 3.89 -5.31 19.71
N GLN A 63 4.51 -5.97 18.71
CA GLN A 63 5.47 -7.05 18.97
C GLN A 63 6.76 -6.52 19.59
N ALA A 64 7.27 -5.38 19.11
CA ALA A 64 8.46 -4.75 19.66
C ALA A 64 8.25 -4.29 21.11
N GLU A 65 7.03 -3.89 21.47
CA GLU A 65 6.65 -3.59 22.86
C GLU A 65 6.57 -4.83 23.78
N GLY A 66 6.52 -6.02 23.20
CA GLY A 66 6.23 -7.23 23.98
C GLY A 66 4.78 -7.28 24.47
N ASN A 67 3.87 -6.58 23.78
CA ASN A 67 2.46 -6.54 24.12
C ASN A 67 1.84 -7.93 23.97
N LEU A 68 1.06 -8.38 24.95
CA LEU A 68 0.37 -9.66 24.93
C LEU A 68 -0.91 -9.62 24.08
N ASP A 69 -1.50 -8.44 23.94
CA ASP A 69 -2.70 -8.22 23.13
C ASP A 69 -2.32 -7.97 21.66
N ILE A 70 -1.94 -9.06 20.98
CA ILE A 70 -1.59 -9.06 19.55
C ILE A 70 -2.78 -9.60 18.75
N ASP A 71 -3.24 -8.84 17.76
CA ASP A 71 -4.30 -9.22 16.84
C ASP A 71 -3.81 -9.41 15.39
N THR A 72 -4.72 -9.69 14.45
CA THR A 72 -4.42 -9.93 13.04
C THR A 72 -3.77 -8.73 12.31
N ARG A 73 -3.84 -7.53 12.89
CA ARG A 73 -3.24 -6.31 12.33
C ARG A 73 -1.72 -6.28 12.46
N THR A 74 -1.16 -7.13 13.32
CA THR A 74 0.28 -7.43 13.35
C THR A 74 0.74 -8.04 12.03
N ASP A 75 0.01 -9.01 11.50
CA ASP A 75 0.31 -9.61 10.21
C ASP A 75 0.14 -8.61 9.06
N VAL A 76 -0.82 -7.67 9.18
CA VAL A 76 -0.99 -6.56 8.21
C VAL A 76 0.25 -5.68 8.17
N TYR A 77 0.86 -5.35 9.32
CA TYR A 77 2.09 -4.58 9.37
C TYR A 77 3.25 -5.32 8.68
N SER A 78 3.45 -6.60 9.01
CA SER A 78 4.49 -7.43 8.39
C SER A 78 4.30 -7.58 6.88
N LEU A 79 3.05 -7.73 6.40
CA LEU A 79 2.70 -7.68 4.97
C LEU A 79 2.98 -6.31 4.34
N GLY A 80 2.78 -5.23 5.08
CA GLY A 80 3.17 -3.88 4.67
C GLY A 80 4.68 -3.74 4.47
N VAL A 81 5.49 -4.26 5.41
CA VAL A 81 6.95 -4.32 5.28
C VAL A 81 7.36 -5.14 4.06
N LEU A 82 6.75 -6.30 3.86
CA LEU A 82 7.01 -7.16 2.71
C LEU A 82 6.68 -6.46 1.39
N LEU A 83 5.54 -5.77 1.32
CA LEU A 83 5.17 -5.00 0.13
C LEU A 83 6.13 -3.84 -0.11
N TYR A 84 6.56 -3.15 0.96
CA TYR A 84 7.58 -2.11 0.88
C TYR A 84 8.87 -2.65 0.26
N GLU A 85 9.37 -3.77 0.78
CA GLU A 85 10.58 -4.42 0.27
C GLU A 85 10.41 -4.89 -1.18
N LEU A 86 9.28 -5.48 -1.52
CA LEU A 86 8.97 -5.85 -2.91
C LEU A 86 8.99 -4.62 -3.84
N LEU A 87 8.58 -3.45 -3.38
CA LEU A 87 8.58 -2.23 -4.20
C LEU A 87 9.94 -1.56 -4.30
N THR A 88 10.71 -1.53 -3.22
CA THR A 88 11.94 -0.72 -3.08
C THR A 88 13.24 -1.54 -3.09
N GLY A 89 13.14 -2.88 -2.92
CA GLY A 89 14.29 -3.78 -2.75
C GLY A 89 14.94 -3.74 -1.37
N THR A 90 14.40 -2.95 -0.44
CA THR A 90 14.88 -2.83 0.94
C THR A 90 13.71 -2.77 1.91
N THR A 91 13.92 -3.17 3.16
CA THR A 91 12.94 -2.96 4.23
C THR A 91 12.83 -1.48 4.61
N PRO A 92 11.74 -1.03 5.26
CA PRO A 92 11.56 0.35 5.73
C PRO A 92 12.72 0.83 6.62
N PHE A 93 13.16 -0.02 7.53
CA PHE A 93 14.36 0.12 8.35
C PHE A 93 15.34 -0.96 7.94
N SER A 94 16.58 -0.56 7.67
CA SER A 94 17.58 -1.50 7.14
C SER A 94 18.06 -2.49 8.22
N SER A 95 18.40 -3.72 7.79
CA SER A 95 19.03 -4.71 8.66
C SER A 95 20.25 -4.16 9.40
N ASN A 96 21.10 -3.41 8.69
CA ASN A 96 22.31 -2.85 9.30
C ASN A 96 21.98 -1.84 10.40
N GLU A 97 20.98 -0.97 10.16
CA GLU A 97 20.53 0.03 11.11
C GLU A 97 19.98 -0.61 12.39
N LEU A 98 19.12 -1.63 12.24
CA LEU A 98 18.54 -2.33 13.38
C LEU A 98 19.55 -3.23 14.12
N ARG A 99 20.43 -3.95 13.40
CA ARG A 99 21.38 -4.88 14.03
C ARG A 99 22.54 -4.18 14.75
N SER A 100 22.91 -2.97 14.33
CA SER A 100 23.93 -2.17 15.01
C SER A 100 23.42 -1.43 16.23
N ALA A 101 22.09 -1.34 16.42
CA ALA A 101 21.47 -0.62 17.52
C ALA A 101 21.30 -1.50 18.76
N ALA A 102 21.29 -0.87 19.95
CA ALA A 102 20.91 -1.53 21.18
C ALA A 102 19.41 -1.91 21.13
N TYR A 103 19.02 -2.92 21.91
CA TYR A 103 17.64 -3.43 21.90
C TYR A 103 16.58 -2.33 22.12
N ALA A 104 16.79 -1.47 23.11
CA ALA A 104 15.88 -0.35 23.38
C ALA A 104 15.75 0.60 22.18
N GLU A 105 16.83 0.82 21.44
CA GLU A 105 16.82 1.66 20.25
C GLU A 105 16.11 0.97 19.08
N ILE A 106 16.26 -0.35 18.91
CA ILE A 106 15.47 -1.12 17.95
C ILE A 106 13.98 -0.97 18.22
N GLN A 107 13.57 -1.15 19.48
CA GLN A 107 12.19 -0.96 19.89
C GLN A 107 11.71 0.45 19.58
N ARG A 108 12.50 1.48 19.93
CA ARG A 108 12.17 2.89 19.66
C ARG A 108 11.99 3.14 18.16
N ILE A 109 12.90 2.66 17.32
CA ILE A 109 12.82 2.82 15.87
C ILE A 109 11.54 2.20 15.33
N ILE A 110 11.22 0.96 15.70
CA ILE A 110 10.03 0.26 15.20
C ILE A 110 8.75 0.94 15.67
N ARG A 111 8.72 1.45 16.91
CA ARG A 111 7.52 2.05 17.52
C ARG A 111 7.27 3.48 17.09
N GLU A 112 8.31 4.30 17.01
CA GLU A 112 8.18 5.74 16.97
C GLU A 112 8.63 6.37 15.65
N VAL A 113 9.62 5.76 14.96
CA VAL A 113 10.17 6.38 13.75
C VAL A 113 9.28 6.06 12.55
N GLU A 114 8.78 7.11 11.90
CA GLU A 114 8.02 6.97 10.66
C GLU A 114 8.94 6.53 9.51
N PRO A 115 8.61 5.44 8.79
CA PRO A 115 9.40 5.02 7.65
C PRO A 115 9.22 5.98 6.47
N PRO A 116 10.25 6.18 5.64
CA PRO A 116 10.11 6.95 4.42
C PRO A 116 9.14 6.25 3.45
N LYS A 117 8.37 7.04 2.70
CA LYS A 117 7.49 6.50 1.65
C LYS A 117 8.29 5.66 0.65
N PRO A 118 7.74 4.56 0.11
CA PRO A 118 8.40 3.76 -0.93
C PRO A 118 8.94 4.59 -2.08
N SER A 119 8.16 5.53 -2.62
CA SER A 119 8.60 6.40 -3.72
C SER A 119 9.77 7.31 -3.34
N THR A 120 9.83 7.76 -2.07
CA THR A 120 10.96 8.55 -1.55
C THR A 120 12.20 7.70 -1.43
N ARG A 121 12.09 6.48 -0.89
CA ARG A 121 13.20 5.52 -0.80
C ARG A 121 13.78 5.21 -2.17
N ILE A 122 12.91 4.95 -3.15
CA ILE A 122 13.27 4.72 -4.55
C ILE A 122 14.06 5.92 -5.11
N SER A 123 13.62 7.14 -4.87
CA SER A 123 14.28 8.35 -5.40
C SER A 123 15.64 8.64 -4.78
N ALA A 124 15.88 8.18 -3.54
CA ALA A 124 17.13 8.42 -2.81
C ALA A 124 18.25 7.44 -3.14
N ASN A 125 17.96 6.29 -3.79
CA ASN A 125 18.92 5.19 -3.93
C ASN A 125 19.08 4.76 -5.39
N THR A 126 19.86 5.54 -6.15
CA THR A 126 20.03 5.41 -7.61
C THR A 126 20.53 4.04 -8.05
N ASP A 127 21.47 3.44 -7.33
CA ASP A 127 22.10 2.17 -7.74
C ASP A 127 21.16 0.97 -7.55
N THR A 128 20.43 0.96 -6.44
CA THR A 128 19.44 -0.09 -6.14
C THR A 128 18.26 -0.02 -7.10
N ILE A 129 17.83 1.19 -7.51
CA ILE A 129 16.74 1.38 -8.47
C ILE A 129 17.05 0.76 -9.82
N ALA A 130 18.26 0.93 -10.34
CA ALA A 130 18.63 0.38 -11.64
C ALA A 130 18.47 -1.15 -11.66
N SER A 131 18.93 -1.82 -10.59
CA SER A 131 18.79 -3.27 -10.42
C SER A 131 17.33 -3.72 -10.32
N ILE A 132 16.50 -3.02 -9.54
CA ILE A 132 15.08 -3.34 -9.36
C ILE A 132 14.31 -3.10 -10.65
N ALA A 133 14.58 -1.99 -11.33
CA ALA A 133 13.94 -1.63 -12.59
C ALA A 133 14.27 -2.64 -13.68
N ALA A 134 15.53 -3.09 -13.77
CA ALA A 134 15.95 -4.13 -14.70
C ALA A 134 15.20 -5.46 -14.45
N LYS A 135 15.09 -5.91 -13.18
CA LYS A 135 14.34 -7.13 -12.82
C LYS A 135 12.85 -7.03 -13.15
N ARG A 136 12.30 -5.84 -13.30
CA ARG A 136 10.88 -5.57 -13.62
C ARG A 136 10.66 -5.16 -15.07
N HIS A 137 11.71 -5.23 -15.90
CA HIS A 137 11.63 -4.81 -17.29
C HIS A 137 11.05 -3.39 -17.46
N THR A 138 11.47 -2.46 -16.59
CA THR A 138 11.02 -1.07 -16.62
C THR A 138 12.20 -0.09 -16.42
N GLU A 139 11.98 1.17 -16.74
CA GLU A 139 12.98 2.22 -16.51
C GLU A 139 12.94 2.72 -15.05
N PRO A 140 14.08 3.07 -14.45
CA PRO A 140 14.17 3.59 -13.07
C PRO A 140 13.23 4.77 -12.79
N LYS A 141 13.17 5.74 -13.71
CA LYS A 141 12.28 6.91 -13.59
C LYS A 141 10.80 6.51 -13.58
N ARG A 142 10.41 5.54 -14.43
CA ARG A 142 9.05 5.04 -14.53
C ARG A 142 8.64 4.29 -13.26
N LEU A 143 9.55 3.54 -12.65
CA LEU A 143 9.29 2.82 -11.40
C LEU A 143 8.89 3.80 -10.29
N GLY A 144 9.62 4.91 -10.10
CA GLY A 144 9.29 5.94 -9.11
C GLY A 144 7.91 6.57 -9.34
N VAL A 145 7.52 6.78 -10.61
CA VAL A 145 6.19 7.31 -10.97
C VAL A 145 5.08 6.30 -10.66
N ILE A 146 5.30 5.00 -10.93
CA ILE A 146 4.33 3.94 -10.67
C ILE A 146 4.08 3.78 -9.17
N VAL A 147 5.12 3.87 -8.35
CA VAL A 147 5.01 3.66 -6.90
C VAL A 147 4.42 4.89 -6.20
N ARG A 148 4.71 6.09 -6.70
CA ARG A 148 4.24 7.35 -6.10
C ARG A 148 2.71 7.45 -6.12
N GLY A 149 2.14 7.74 -4.97
CA GLY A 149 0.71 7.94 -4.77
C GLY A 149 0.01 6.72 -4.20
N GLU A 150 -0.70 5.95 -5.00
CA GLU A 150 -1.57 4.88 -4.50
C GLU A 150 -0.83 3.76 -3.78
N LEU A 151 0.31 3.31 -4.32
CA LEU A 151 1.12 2.30 -3.65
C LEU A 151 1.79 2.85 -2.39
N ASP A 152 2.23 4.13 -2.38
CA ASP A 152 2.67 4.78 -1.15
C ASP A 152 1.57 4.76 -0.09
N TRP A 153 0.34 5.16 -0.45
CA TRP A 153 -0.77 5.19 0.52
C TRP A 153 -1.09 3.81 1.07
N ILE A 154 -1.15 2.78 0.21
CA ILE A 154 -1.43 1.40 0.62
C ILE A 154 -0.37 0.92 1.62
N VAL A 155 0.91 1.09 1.28
CA VAL A 155 2.01 0.65 2.13
C VAL A 155 2.04 1.43 3.44
N MET A 156 1.98 2.76 3.38
CA MET A 156 2.03 3.59 4.59
C MET A 156 0.86 3.33 5.52
N LYS A 157 -0.35 3.07 4.98
CA LYS A 157 -1.49 2.65 5.80
C LYS A 157 -1.27 1.31 6.49
N ALA A 158 -0.62 0.34 5.84
CA ALA A 158 -0.29 -0.93 6.48
C ALA A 158 0.79 -0.76 7.57
N LEU A 159 1.71 0.21 7.40
CA LEU A 159 2.82 0.51 8.30
C LEU A 159 2.47 1.54 9.40
N GLU A 160 1.22 1.99 9.52
CA GLU A 160 0.80 2.88 10.60
C GLU A 160 1.20 2.30 11.96
N LYS A 161 1.74 3.16 12.85
CA LYS A 161 2.20 2.73 14.18
C LYS A 161 1.02 2.32 15.05
N ASP A 162 -0.03 3.12 15.03
CA ASP A 162 -1.30 2.76 15.65
C ASP A 162 -2.01 1.68 14.83
N ARG A 163 -2.20 0.50 15.42
CA ARG A 163 -2.90 -0.64 14.80
C ARG A 163 -4.32 -0.31 14.37
N GLN A 164 -4.99 0.65 15.02
CA GLN A 164 -6.37 1.04 14.67
C GLN A 164 -6.45 1.80 13.34
N ARG A 165 -5.37 2.42 12.92
CA ARG A 165 -5.28 3.17 11.66
C ARG A 165 -4.88 2.29 10.47
N ARG A 166 -4.42 1.06 10.72
CA ARG A 166 -4.10 0.08 9.67
C ARG A 166 -5.37 -0.49 9.02
N TYR A 167 -5.18 -1.39 8.07
CA TYR A 167 -6.26 -2.25 7.61
C TYR A 167 -6.67 -3.22 8.72
N GLU A 168 -7.95 -3.47 8.87
CA GLU A 168 -8.48 -4.38 9.90
C GLU A 168 -8.05 -5.84 9.66
N THR A 169 -7.84 -6.21 8.40
CA THR A 169 -7.50 -7.58 8.00
C THR A 169 -6.51 -7.60 6.83
N ALA A 170 -5.75 -8.69 6.69
CA ALA A 170 -4.93 -8.94 5.51
C ALA A 170 -5.74 -8.94 4.20
N ASN A 171 -7.00 -9.39 4.26
CA ASN A 171 -7.90 -9.32 3.10
C ASN A 171 -8.22 -7.87 2.71
N GLY A 172 -8.38 -6.96 3.68
CA GLY A 172 -8.57 -5.54 3.41
C GLY A 172 -7.40 -4.91 2.65
N LEU A 173 -6.17 -5.23 3.05
CA LEU A 173 -4.96 -4.86 2.32
C LEU A 173 -4.95 -5.47 0.90
N GLY A 174 -5.25 -6.77 0.79
CA GLY A 174 -5.31 -7.47 -0.50
C GLY A 174 -6.36 -6.89 -1.44
N MET A 175 -7.52 -6.49 -0.93
CA MET A 175 -8.55 -5.83 -1.72
C MET A 175 -8.10 -4.48 -2.24
N ASP A 176 -7.36 -3.71 -1.46
CA ASP A 176 -6.87 -2.40 -1.89
C ASP A 176 -5.77 -2.51 -2.97
N ILE A 177 -4.92 -3.54 -2.87
CA ILE A 177 -3.98 -3.89 -3.95
C ILE A 177 -4.75 -4.28 -5.22
N ARG A 178 -5.82 -5.06 -5.12
CA ARG A 178 -6.66 -5.41 -6.29
C ARG A 178 -7.31 -4.18 -6.92
N ARG A 179 -7.82 -3.23 -6.12
CA ARG A 179 -8.33 -1.95 -6.63
C ARG A 179 -7.27 -1.18 -7.39
N TYR A 180 -6.05 -1.12 -6.86
CA TYR A 180 -4.93 -0.50 -7.58
C TYR A 180 -4.70 -1.15 -8.93
N LEU A 181 -4.64 -2.49 -8.99
CA LEU A 181 -4.41 -3.25 -10.22
C LEU A 181 -5.55 -3.12 -11.23
N SER A 182 -6.81 -3.02 -10.78
CA SER A 182 -7.99 -2.80 -11.62
C SER A 182 -8.23 -1.34 -12.00
N GLY A 183 -7.37 -0.41 -11.53
CA GLY A 183 -7.52 1.02 -11.79
C GLY A 183 -8.66 1.69 -11.00
N GLU A 184 -9.19 1.03 -9.98
CA GLU A 184 -10.19 1.58 -9.05
C GLU A 184 -9.55 2.50 -8.01
N ALA A 185 -10.38 3.32 -7.35
CA ALA A 185 -9.92 4.15 -6.25
C ALA A 185 -9.58 3.28 -5.03
N VAL A 186 -8.36 3.43 -4.50
CA VAL A 186 -7.91 2.70 -3.31
C VAL A 186 -8.49 3.34 -2.04
N LEU A 187 -8.77 2.52 -1.02
CA LEU A 187 -9.30 3.00 0.27
C LEU A 187 -8.24 3.72 1.11
N ALA A 188 -6.97 3.40 0.90
CA ALA A 188 -5.86 4.09 1.56
C ALA A 188 -5.68 5.54 1.10
N ALA A 189 -6.31 5.93 -0.03
CA ALA A 189 -6.21 7.30 -0.52
C ALA A 189 -6.77 8.31 0.50
N PRO A 190 -6.16 9.49 0.64
CA PRO A 190 -6.75 10.59 1.38
C PRO A 190 -8.17 10.89 0.87
N PRO A 191 -9.08 11.38 1.72
CA PRO A 191 -10.45 11.71 1.31
C PRO A 191 -10.43 12.83 0.26
N SER A 192 -10.66 12.45 -1.01
CA SER A 192 -10.68 13.39 -2.15
C SER A 192 -11.71 12.94 -3.17
N ASN A 193 -12.76 13.75 -3.34
CA ASN A 193 -13.78 13.53 -4.36
C ASN A 193 -13.20 13.67 -5.78
N ALA A 194 -12.26 14.59 -5.97
CA ALA A 194 -11.58 14.77 -7.26
C ALA A 194 -10.79 13.54 -7.70
N TYR A 195 -10.08 12.89 -6.76
CA TYR A 195 -9.37 11.64 -7.03
C TYR A 195 -10.33 10.53 -7.45
N ARG A 196 -11.43 10.32 -6.69
CA ARG A 196 -12.44 9.29 -6.98
C ARG A 196 -13.10 9.54 -8.33
N PHE A 197 -13.46 10.78 -8.61
CA PHE A 197 -14.06 11.19 -9.89
C PHE A 197 -13.11 10.97 -11.07
N LYS A 198 -11.85 11.38 -10.94
CA LYS A 198 -10.81 11.13 -11.96
C LYS A 198 -10.65 9.64 -12.27
N LYS A 199 -10.64 8.78 -11.24
CA LYS A 199 -10.57 7.31 -11.41
C LYS A 199 -11.82 6.76 -12.12
N MET A 200 -13.01 7.23 -11.74
CA MET A 200 -14.27 6.85 -12.38
C MET A 200 -14.28 7.18 -13.87
N ILE A 201 -13.90 8.41 -14.23
CA ILE A 201 -13.80 8.84 -15.64
C ILE A 201 -12.79 7.98 -16.39
N ARG A 202 -11.61 7.75 -15.81
CA ARG A 202 -10.55 6.98 -16.48
C ARG A 202 -10.95 5.53 -16.72
N ARG A 203 -11.78 4.96 -15.87
CA ARG A 203 -12.29 3.59 -16.02
C ARG A 203 -13.43 3.50 -17.03
N ASN A 204 -14.29 4.52 -17.09
CA ASN A 204 -15.51 4.54 -17.88
C ASN A 204 -15.42 5.52 -19.07
N LYS A 205 -14.31 5.53 -19.81
CA LYS A 205 -14.06 6.51 -20.89
C LYS A 205 -15.18 6.50 -21.96
N GLY A 206 -15.65 5.33 -22.37
CA GLY A 206 -16.72 5.20 -23.36
C GLY A 206 -18.05 5.82 -22.92
N PRO A 207 -18.65 5.38 -21.79
CA PRO A 207 -19.87 5.96 -21.26
C PRO A 207 -19.75 7.47 -20.95
N VAL A 208 -18.61 7.92 -20.42
CA VAL A 208 -18.37 9.34 -20.14
C VAL A 208 -18.31 10.15 -21.42
N ALA A 209 -17.60 9.67 -22.46
CA ALA A 209 -17.54 10.35 -23.75
C ALA A 209 -18.94 10.45 -24.41
N ALA A 210 -19.71 9.36 -24.39
CA ALA A 210 -21.07 9.34 -24.91
C ALA A 210 -22.01 10.31 -24.16
N GLY A 211 -21.95 10.31 -22.82
CA GLY A 211 -22.72 11.24 -21.99
C GLY A 211 -22.33 12.70 -22.22
N SER A 212 -21.04 12.97 -22.36
CA SER A 212 -20.54 14.32 -22.66
C SER A 212 -20.99 14.81 -24.04
N ALA A 213 -20.95 13.94 -25.06
CA ALA A 213 -21.44 14.27 -26.41
C ALA A 213 -22.94 14.56 -26.39
N MET A 214 -23.74 13.74 -25.70
CA MET A 214 -25.18 13.95 -25.57
C MET A 214 -25.49 15.28 -24.85
N ALA A 215 -24.80 15.59 -23.76
CA ALA A 215 -24.96 16.85 -23.06
C ALA A 215 -24.60 18.05 -23.95
N ALA A 216 -23.53 17.95 -24.75
CA ALA A 216 -23.15 18.99 -25.69
C ALA A 216 -24.23 19.25 -26.74
N VAL A 217 -24.82 18.20 -27.31
CA VAL A 217 -25.92 18.31 -28.30
C VAL A 217 -27.14 18.98 -27.68
N LEU A 218 -27.52 18.61 -26.44
CA LEU A 218 -28.64 19.24 -25.73
C LEU A 218 -28.40 20.74 -25.47
N VAL A 219 -27.19 21.09 -25.03
CA VAL A 219 -26.83 22.52 -24.81
C VAL A 219 -26.87 23.31 -26.10
N LEU A 220 -26.31 22.78 -27.19
CA LEU A 220 -26.35 23.43 -28.50
C LEU A 220 -27.77 23.56 -29.00
N GLY A 221 -28.64 22.59 -28.81
CA GLY A 221 -30.06 22.65 -29.13
C GLY A 221 -30.80 23.74 -28.36
N LEU A 222 -30.55 23.80 -27.02
CA LEU A 222 -31.13 24.84 -26.17
C LEU A 222 -30.68 26.27 -26.59
N VAL A 223 -29.40 26.44 -26.83
CA VAL A 223 -28.85 27.72 -27.30
C VAL A 223 -29.44 28.09 -28.69
N GLY A 224 -29.51 27.14 -29.62
CA GLY A 224 -30.06 27.36 -30.94
C GLY A 224 -31.53 27.75 -30.90
N THR A 225 -32.36 27.07 -30.09
CA THR A 225 -33.80 27.43 -29.93
C THR A 225 -33.97 28.77 -29.27
N SER A 226 -33.18 29.10 -28.25
CA SER A 226 -33.22 30.41 -27.58
C SER A 226 -32.87 31.56 -28.52
N VAL A 227 -31.81 31.40 -29.30
CA VAL A 227 -31.42 32.39 -30.33
C VAL A 227 -32.46 32.50 -31.41
N GLY A 228 -33.07 31.41 -31.87
CA GLY A 228 -34.16 31.41 -32.84
C GLY A 228 -35.39 32.16 -32.37
N LEU A 229 -35.84 31.92 -31.14
CA LEU A 229 -36.95 32.63 -30.52
C LEU A 229 -36.67 34.14 -30.40
N PHE A 230 -35.48 34.49 -29.94
CA PHE A 230 -35.10 35.91 -29.80
C PHE A 230 -35.05 36.67 -31.15
N ARG A 231 -34.61 36.00 -32.21
CA ARG A 231 -34.65 36.57 -33.57
C ARG A 231 -36.06 36.71 -34.11
N ALA A 232 -36.94 35.74 -33.86
CA ALA A 232 -38.36 35.77 -34.28
C ALA A 232 -39.13 36.87 -33.55
N GLU A 233 -38.89 37.09 -32.26
CA GLU A 233 -39.49 38.20 -31.49
C GLU A 233 -39.04 39.56 -32.01
N ARG A 234 -37.74 39.73 -32.31
CA ARG A 234 -37.23 40.99 -32.88
C ARG A 234 -37.82 41.29 -34.27
N ALA A 235 -38.02 40.27 -35.11
CA ALA A 235 -38.64 40.47 -36.42
C ALA A 235 -40.10 40.88 -36.31
N ARG A 236 -40.84 40.39 -35.31
CA ARG A 236 -42.24 40.79 -35.04
C ARG A 236 -42.39 42.19 -34.43
N ALA A 237 -41.40 42.66 -33.72
CA ALA A 237 -41.43 43.99 -33.10
C ALA A 237 -40.98 45.13 -34.05
N GLY A 238 -40.50 44.78 -35.26
CA GLY A 238 -40.06 45.75 -36.29
C GLY A 238 -41.07 45.96 -37.43
N GLU A 239 -42.23 45.26 -37.39
CA GLU A 239 -43.42 45.53 -38.22
C GLU A 239 -44.43 46.41 -37.43
#